data_b9049773feb2c0f162e58f075314f34e
#
_entry.id   b9049773feb2c0f162e58f075314f34e
#
_cell.length_a   1.000
_cell.length_b   1.000
_cell.length_c   1.000
_cell.angle_alpha   90.00
_cell.angle_beta   90.00
_cell.angle_gamma   90.00
#
_symmetry.space_group_name_H-M   'P 1'
#
loop_
_entity.id
_entity.type
_entity.pdbx_description
1 polymer ?
#
loop_
_entity_poly.entity_id
_entity_poly.type
_entity_poly.pdbx_seq_one_letter_code
_entity_poly.pdbx_strand_id
1 'polypeptide(L)'
;ALRQLLKTEEIKSRHAVTSLHGDAAIIKKIETPVMSEEELAENIGKEAEQHIPFDVSDVRFDFQIIGPVQNERNGEGNLAEWEGFAEEEMMEVLMVAALNEVVDSRFDILTEAGLRPVILDMDILAAANALNFTTDLSTMGPVALVDLGDPLTQVSVLNNGVTSFVRENPVHGTCHSSWITTQFGLPFERITKTKQRKTPENLDEEPAIWEGTEWEKLLVDDRKKKLSLKTVVEEMERVFTLFTEDTNEPIKRIFICGIGTLVSGVDALLAEYFKVPVEIINPFKSIKVNPKRFNQETLNNFGSLATVPIGLATRRFDYE
;
A
#
# COMPACT_ATOMS: atom_id res chain seq x y z
N ALA A 1 16.57 10.63 18.50
CA ALA A 1 16.27 9.19 18.33
C ALA A 1 17.03 8.63 17.13
N LEU A 2 16.82 9.08 15.87
CA LEU A 2 17.39 8.51 14.64
C LEU A 2 18.93 8.48 14.64
N ARG A 3 19.61 9.61 15.00
CA ARG A 3 21.08 9.65 15.14
C ARG A 3 21.63 8.61 16.12
N GLN A 4 20.94 8.39 17.23
CA GLN A 4 21.34 7.40 18.21
C GLN A 4 21.18 5.98 17.67
N LEU A 5 20.07 5.69 16.97
CA LEU A 5 19.84 4.41 16.31
C LEU A 5 20.94 4.10 15.29
N LEU A 6 21.24 5.05 14.38
CA LEU A 6 22.30 4.89 13.38
C LEU A 6 23.65 4.55 14.00
N LYS A 7 23.95 5.16 15.17
CA LYS A 7 25.20 4.90 15.90
C LYS A 7 25.19 3.55 16.60
N THR A 8 24.06 3.21 17.26
CA THR A 8 23.95 1.96 18.03
C THR A 8 23.99 0.74 17.12
N GLU A 9 23.31 0.82 15.96
CA GLU A 9 23.23 -0.28 14.99
C GLU A 9 24.41 -0.24 13.98
N GLU A 10 25.39 0.65 14.19
CA GLU A 10 26.58 0.79 13.34
C GLU A 10 26.25 0.95 11.85
N ILE A 11 25.17 1.66 11.53
CA ILE A 11 24.72 1.89 10.16
C ILE A 11 25.68 2.88 9.47
N LYS A 12 26.39 2.40 8.45
CA LYS A 12 27.41 3.16 7.74
C LYS A 12 26.88 3.95 6.55
N SER A 13 25.80 3.48 5.92
CA SER A 13 25.16 4.18 4.81
C SER A 13 24.69 5.56 5.26
N ARG A 14 24.90 6.55 4.41
CA ARG A 14 24.38 7.91 4.61
C ARG A 14 23.24 8.22 3.66
N HIS A 15 23.07 7.48 2.58
CA HIS A 15 21.91 7.61 1.70
C HIS A 15 20.71 6.97 2.36
N ALA A 16 19.60 7.67 2.31
CA ALA A 16 18.33 7.22 2.88
C ALA A 16 17.22 7.33 1.85
N VAL A 17 16.43 6.28 1.75
CA VAL A 17 15.13 6.27 1.08
C VAL A 17 14.05 6.38 2.16
N THR A 18 13.03 7.18 1.92
CA THR A 18 11.91 7.38 2.85
C THR A 18 10.60 7.42 2.08
N SER A 19 9.49 7.45 2.80
CA SER A 19 8.16 7.50 2.20
C SER A 19 7.23 8.45 2.93
N LEU A 20 6.13 8.80 2.27
CA LEU A 20 5.02 9.56 2.79
C LEU A 20 3.78 8.67 2.93
N HIS A 21 2.91 9.03 3.87
CA HIS A 21 1.57 8.49 4.02
C HIS A 21 0.53 9.29 3.22
N GLY A 22 -0.63 8.72 3.06
CA GLY A 22 -1.68 9.15 2.20
C GLY A 22 -2.32 10.50 2.44
N ASP A 23 -2.33 11.01 3.65
CA ASP A 23 -2.88 12.34 3.92
C ASP A 23 -1.92 13.49 3.53
N ALA A 24 -0.66 13.15 3.30
CA ALA A 24 0.41 14.08 2.95
C ALA A 24 0.65 14.20 1.44
N ALA A 25 0.07 13.30 0.66
CA ALA A 25 0.22 13.25 -0.79
C ALA A 25 -1.01 12.61 -1.44
N ILE A 26 -1.23 12.91 -2.70
CA ILE A 26 -2.30 12.34 -3.51
C ILE A 26 -1.67 11.45 -4.57
N ILE A 27 -2.21 10.23 -4.73
CA ILE A 27 -1.89 9.34 -5.83
C ILE A 27 -3.13 9.24 -6.70
N LYS A 28 -3.00 9.52 -7.98
CA LYS A 28 -4.14 9.48 -8.90
C LYS A 28 -3.76 8.95 -10.26
N LYS A 29 -4.58 8.07 -10.80
CA LYS A 29 -4.53 7.70 -12.22
C LYS A 29 -5.28 8.78 -13.01
N ILE A 30 -4.64 9.34 -14.01
CA ILE A 30 -5.19 10.32 -14.94
C ILE A 30 -5.03 9.82 -16.37
N GLU A 31 -5.90 10.28 -17.25
CA GLU A 31 -5.81 10.06 -18.69
C GLU A 31 -5.39 11.36 -19.34
N THR A 32 -4.38 11.30 -20.21
CA THR A 32 -3.86 12.45 -20.93
C THR A 32 -3.55 12.05 -22.37
N PRO A 33 -3.58 13.00 -23.34
CA PRO A 33 -3.13 12.69 -24.69
C PRO A 33 -1.73 12.08 -24.72
N VAL A 34 -1.50 11.17 -25.66
CA VAL A 34 -0.18 10.54 -25.81
C VAL A 34 0.86 11.60 -26.13
N MET A 35 1.87 11.69 -25.29
CA MET A 35 3.00 12.61 -25.42
C MET A 35 4.28 11.95 -24.88
N SER A 36 5.43 12.56 -25.16
CA SER A 36 6.71 12.08 -24.59
C SER A 36 6.78 12.33 -23.07
N GLU A 37 7.69 11.64 -22.39
CA GLU A 37 7.91 11.84 -20.96
C GLU A 37 8.39 13.26 -20.65
N GLU A 38 9.19 13.86 -21.53
CA GLU A 38 9.65 15.24 -21.41
C GLU A 38 8.48 16.24 -21.54
N GLU A 39 7.61 16.04 -22.53
CA GLU A 39 6.42 16.88 -22.72
C GLU A 39 5.44 16.73 -21.53
N LEU A 40 5.28 15.52 -21.02
CA LEU A 40 4.44 15.28 -19.84
C LEU A 40 5.03 15.97 -18.60
N ALA A 41 6.34 15.90 -18.39
CA ALA A 41 7.01 16.56 -17.27
C ALA A 41 6.77 18.09 -17.27
N GLU A 42 6.72 18.72 -18.44
CA GLU A 42 6.43 20.15 -18.57
C GLU A 42 4.94 20.48 -18.34
N ASN A 43 4.04 19.54 -18.63
CA ASN A 43 2.61 19.77 -18.60
C ASN A 43 1.90 19.17 -17.39
N ILE A 44 2.54 18.26 -16.66
CA ILE A 44 1.92 17.53 -15.54
C ILE A 44 1.28 18.45 -14.50
N GLY A 45 1.86 19.61 -14.25
CA GLY A 45 1.30 20.60 -13.33
C GLY A 45 -0.06 21.12 -13.78
N LYS A 46 -0.25 21.34 -15.09
CA LYS A 46 -1.55 21.79 -15.65
C LYS A 46 -2.60 20.70 -15.62
N GLU A 47 -2.18 19.47 -15.95
CA GLU A 47 -3.06 18.31 -15.84
C GLU A 47 -3.48 18.08 -14.41
N ALA A 48 -2.55 18.26 -13.46
CA ALA A 48 -2.79 18.10 -12.05
C ALA A 48 -3.80 19.10 -11.47
N GLU A 49 -3.85 20.35 -11.95
CA GLU A 49 -4.76 21.39 -11.42
C GLU A 49 -6.23 20.94 -11.36
N GLN A 50 -6.65 20.09 -12.29
CA GLN A 50 -8.02 19.57 -12.33
C GLN A 50 -8.26 18.42 -11.34
N HIS A 51 -7.20 17.86 -10.81
CA HIS A 51 -7.24 16.61 -10.08
C HIS A 51 -6.83 16.71 -8.61
N ILE A 52 -6.18 17.79 -8.21
CA ILE A 52 -5.72 18.02 -6.83
C ILE A 52 -6.44 19.20 -6.19
N PRO A 53 -6.70 19.14 -4.86
CA PRO A 53 -7.35 20.24 -4.14
C PRO A 53 -6.35 21.30 -3.63
N PHE A 54 -5.13 21.33 -4.14
CA PHE A 54 -4.04 22.22 -3.72
C PHE A 54 -3.60 23.12 -4.85
N ASP A 55 -2.99 24.25 -4.52
CA ASP A 55 -2.31 25.08 -5.51
C ASP A 55 -1.06 24.32 -6.03
N VAL A 56 -0.90 24.33 -7.36
CA VAL A 56 0.24 23.65 -8.02
C VAL A 56 1.59 24.15 -7.51
N SER A 57 1.68 25.41 -7.10
CA SER A 57 2.89 25.99 -6.51
C SER A 57 3.27 25.43 -5.15
N ASP A 58 2.31 24.83 -4.44
CA ASP A 58 2.48 24.30 -3.09
C ASP A 58 2.80 22.80 -3.05
N VAL A 59 2.87 22.16 -4.23
CA VAL A 59 3.11 20.72 -4.35
C VAL A 59 4.30 20.39 -5.24
N ARG A 60 4.88 19.22 -5.00
CA ARG A 60 5.83 18.54 -5.88
C ARG A 60 5.13 17.37 -6.55
N PHE A 61 5.42 17.22 -7.83
CA PHE A 61 4.86 16.16 -8.65
C PHE A 61 5.93 15.13 -9.01
N ASP A 62 5.47 13.90 -9.15
CA ASP A 62 6.15 12.83 -9.85
C ASP A 62 5.10 12.00 -10.59
N PHE A 63 5.49 11.31 -11.66
CA PHE A 63 4.54 10.54 -12.46
C PHE A 63 5.21 9.32 -13.09
N GLN A 64 4.36 8.37 -13.45
CA GLN A 64 4.75 7.19 -14.21
C GLN A 64 3.73 6.94 -15.32
N ILE A 65 4.17 6.84 -16.56
CA ILE A 65 3.33 6.41 -17.66
C ILE A 65 3.03 4.92 -17.47
N ILE A 66 1.75 4.56 -17.40
CA ILE A 66 1.31 3.16 -17.26
C ILE A 66 1.20 2.49 -18.62
N GLY A 67 0.60 3.18 -19.60
CA GLY A 67 0.41 2.66 -20.95
C GLY A 67 -0.73 3.37 -21.69
N PRO A 68 -1.09 2.88 -22.89
CA PRO A 68 -2.23 3.42 -23.63
C PRO A 68 -3.54 3.07 -22.93
N VAL A 69 -4.52 3.98 -22.99
CA VAL A 69 -5.89 3.70 -22.55
C VAL A 69 -6.47 2.59 -23.42
N GLN A 70 -6.87 1.49 -22.78
CA GLN A 70 -7.54 0.39 -23.48
C GLN A 70 -9.01 0.76 -23.70
N ASN A 71 -9.31 1.33 -24.87
CA ASN A 71 -10.70 1.55 -25.28
C ASN A 71 -11.36 0.21 -25.61
N GLU A 72 -12.09 -0.39 -24.68
CA GLU A 72 -12.94 -1.57 -24.95
C GLU A 72 -14.14 -1.27 -25.89
N ARG A 73 -14.19 -0.09 -26.50
CA ARG A 73 -15.27 0.29 -27.43
C ARG A 73 -15.17 -0.32 -28.84
N ASN A 74 -14.23 -1.23 -29.09
CA ASN A 74 -14.16 -1.97 -30.34
C ASN A 74 -14.99 -3.28 -30.34
N GLY A 75 -16.12 -3.30 -29.64
CA GLY A 75 -17.17 -4.29 -29.80
C GLY A 75 -18.12 -3.84 -30.92
N GLU A 76 -18.03 -4.48 -32.10
CA GLU A 76 -19.03 -4.58 -33.16
C GLU A 76 -20.11 -3.48 -33.24
N GLY A 77 -19.73 -2.29 -33.67
CA GLY A 77 -20.68 -1.23 -34.02
C GLY A 77 -20.29 -0.62 -35.38
N ASN A 78 -21.08 -0.94 -36.40
CA ASN A 78 -21.08 -0.40 -37.75
C ASN A 78 -20.07 0.71 -38.10
N LEU A 79 -19.04 0.34 -38.86
CA LEU A 79 -18.11 1.21 -39.56
C LEU A 79 -18.84 1.97 -40.69
N ALA A 80 -19.78 2.81 -40.38
CA ALA A 80 -20.32 3.78 -41.37
C ALA A 80 -20.88 4.99 -40.61
N GLU A 81 -20.30 6.13 -40.85
CA GLU A 81 -20.77 7.47 -40.48
C GLU A 81 -20.14 8.16 -39.25
N TRP A 82 -18.80 8.24 -39.16
CA TRP A 82 -18.14 9.40 -38.50
C TRP A 82 -16.81 9.66 -39.18
N GLU A 83 -16.86 10.25 -40.39
CA GLU A 83 -15.71 10.91 -40.98
C GLU A 83 -15.48 12.23 -40.22
N GLY A 84 -14.35 12.37 -39.52
CA GLY A 84 -13.86 13.69 -39.26
C GLY A 84 -13.10 14.02 -37.96
N PHE A 85 -13.05 13.16 -36.95
CA PHE A 85 -12.17 13.41 -35.80
C PHE A 85 -11.33 12.16 -35.55
N ALA A 86 -10.02 12.25 -35.76
CA ALA A 86 -9.09 11.30 -35.19
C ALA A 86 -9.25 11.42 -33.66
N GLU A 87 -9.75 10.38 -32.99
CA GLU A 87 -9.69 10.32 -31.53
C GLU A 87 -8.22 10.45 -31.16
N GLU A 88 -7.88 11.45 -30.39
CA GLU A 88 -6.53 11.59 -29.85
C GLU A 88 -6.24 10.33 -29.03
N GLU A 89 -5.14 9.65 -29.34
CA GLU A 89 -4.71 8.50 -28.56
C GLU A 89 -4.43 8.99 -27.13
N MET A 90 -5.05 8.34 -26.14
CA MET A 90 -4.90 8.67 -24.73
C MET A 90 -3.98 7.67 -24.04
N MET A 91 -3.24 8.14 -23.04
CA MET A 91 -2.41 7.30 -22.19
C MET A 91 -2.78 7.46 -20.73
N GLU A 92 -2.64 6.38 -19.97
CA GLU A 92 -2.81 6.36 -18.53
C GLU A 92 -1.51 6.73 -17.82
N VAL A 93 -1.61 7.64 -16.87
CA VAL A 93 -0.49 8.12 -16.07
C VAL A 93 -0.84 8.01 -14.60
N LEU A 94 0.02 7.37 -13.81
CA LEU A 94 -0.03 7.44 -12.35
C LEU A 94 0.71 8.69 -11.91
N MET A 95 0.00 9.62 -11.31
CA MET A 95 0.53 10.88 -10.80
C MET A 95 0.57 10.85 -9.28
N VAL A 96 1.65 11.36 -8.70
CA VAL A 96 1.79 11.62 -7.26
C VAL A 96 2.01 13.11 -7.06
N ALA A 97 1.26 13.71 -6.14
CA ALA A 97 1.40 15.11 -5.75
C ALA A 97 1.55 15.20 -4.23
N ALA A 98 2.64 15.79 -3.74
CA ALA A 98 2.93 15.91 -2.32
C ALA A 98 3.15 17.38 -1.93
N LEU A 99 2.60 17.81 -0.79
CA LEU A 99 2.80 19.17 -0.27
C LEU A 99 4.28 19.46 -0.01
N ASN A 100 4.76 20.60 -0.48
CA ASN A 100 6.15 21.03 -0.34
C ASN A 100 6.62 20.99 1.11
N GLU A 101 5.81 21.52 2.05
CA GLU A 101 6.17 21.57 3.46
C GLU A 101 6.35 20.17 4.08
N VAL A 102 5.56 19.19 3.64
CA VAL A 102 5.66 17.81 4.12
C VAL A 102 6.93 17.15 3.59
N VAL A 103 7.23 17.35 2.30
CA VAL A 103 8.47 16.87 1.67
C VAL A 103 9.69 17.46 2.36
N ASP A 104 9.70 18.80 2.54
CA ASP A 104 10.82 19.52 3.15
C ASP A 104 11.01 19.09 4.60
N SER A 105 9.92 19.02 5.39
CA SER A 105 9.98 18.52 6.78
C SER A 105 10.57 17.11 6.86
N ARG A 106 10.21 16.22 5.93
CA ARG A 106 10.76 14.86 5.89
C ARG A 106 12.24 14.86 5.58
N PHE A 107 12.67 15.70 4.63
CA PHE A 107 14.08 15.86 4.26
C PHE A 107 14.92 16.47 5.37
N ASP A 108 14.39 17.46 6.07
CA ASP A 108 15.06 18.12 7.20
C ASP A 108 15.33 17.11 8.33
N ILE A 109 14.36 16.30 8.70
CA ILE A 109 14.51 15.24 9.73
C ILE A 109 15.68 14.30 9.38
N LEU A 110 15.78 13.86 8.14
CA LEU A 110 16.84 12.96 7.69
C LEU A 110 18.20 13.67 7.65
N THR A 111 18.22 14.90 7.12
CA THR A 111 19.44 15.71 7.01
C THR A 111 19.97 16.07 8.39
N GLU A 112 19.12 16.46 9.32
CA GLU A 112 19.49 16.68 10.71
C GLU A 112 20.03 15.41 11.39
N ALA A 113 19.53 14.25 11.01
CA ALA A 113 20.07 12.98 11.50
C ALA A 113 21.46 12.64 10.92
N GLY A 114 21.94 13.40 9.94
CA GLY A 114 23.21 13.17 9.23
C GLY A 114 23.07 12.17 8.08
N LEU A 115 21.85 12.00 7.56
CA LEU A 115 21.56 11.22 6.38
C LEU A 115 21.37 12.13 5.16
N ARG A 116 21.55 11.57 3.97
CA ARG A 116 21.27 12.21 2.69
C ARG A 116 20.02 11.54 2.10
N PRO A 117 18.85 12.19 2.12
CA PRO A 117 17.68 11.66 1.45
C PRO A 117 17.92 11.65 -0.06
N VAL A 118 17.66 10.52 -0.71
CA VAL A 118 17.90 10.33 -2.15
C VAL A 118 16.63 9.98 -2.90
N ILE A 119 15.66 9.34 -2.24
CA ILE A 119 14.36 9.01 -2.80
C ILE A 119 13.29 9.25 -1.72
N LEU A 120 12.20 9.87 -2.13
CA LEU A 120 10.95 9.95 -1.39
C LEU A 120 9.89 9.19 -2.18
N ASP A 121 9.32 8.16 -1.57
CA ASP A 121 8.31 7.28 -2.16
C ASP A 121 6.98 7.42 -1.43
N MET A 122 5.98 6.66 -1.84
CA MET A 122 4.72 6.48 -1.11
C MET A 122 4.70 5.11 -0.45
N ASP A 123 4.19 5.01 0.78
CA ASP A 123 4.17 3.75 1.53
C ASP A 123 3.50 2.62 0.74
N ILE A 124 2.36 2.88 0.13
CA ILE A 124 1.62 1.87 -0.63
C ILE A 124 2.35 1.45 -1.91
N LEU A 125 3.07 2.37 -2.58
CA LEU A 125 3.88 2.05 -3.75
C LEU A 125 5.14 1.27 -3.35
N ALA A 126 5.76 1.62 -2.23
CA ALA A 126 6.85 0.85 -1.67
C ALA A 126 6.39 -0.57 -1.27
N ALA A 127 5.21 -0.71 -0.67
CA ALA A 127 4.63 -2.02 -0.38
C ALA A 127 4.37 -2.84 -1.66
N ALA A 128 3.91 -2.19 -2.75
CA ALA A 128 3.75 -2.83 -4.06
C ALA A 128 5.08 -3.31 -4.63
N ASN A 129 6.16 -2.51 -4.49
CA ASN A 129 7.52 -2.91 -4.88
C ASN A 129 8.00 -4.14 -4.10
N ALA A 130 7.74 -4.20 -2.79
CA ALA A 130 8.08 -5.36 -1.98
C ALA A 130 7.30 -6.61 -2.40
N LEU A 131 6.02 -6.46 -2.74
CA LEU A 131 5.19 -7.55 -3.23
C LEU A 131 5.70 -8.08 -4.58
N ASN A 132 5.97 -7.19 -5.55
CA ASN A 132 6.56 -7.54 -6.84
C ASN A 132 7.94 -8.21 -6.71
N PHE A 133 8.73 -7.77 -5.73
CA PHE A 133 10.03 -8.39 -5.46
C PHE A 133 9.93 -9.83 -4.94
N THR A 134 8.85 -10.15 -4.24
CA THR A 134 8.68 -11.45 -3.55
C THR A 134 7.76 -12.42 -4.27
N THR A 135 6.91 -11.91 -5.17
CA THR A 135 5.83 -12.67 -5.80
C THR A 135 5.75 -12.30 -7.28
N ASP A 136 5.72 -13.29 -8.14
CA ASP A 136 5.48 -13.06 -9.57
C ASP A 136 3.97 -12.79 -9.78
N LEU A 137 3.64 -11.53 -10.04
CA LEU A 137 2.27 -11.08 -10.27
C LEU A 137 1.90 -11.06 -11.76
N SER A 138 2.82 -11.32 -12.67
CA SER A 138 2.63 -11.15 -14.13
C SER A 138 1.48 -11.97 -14.73
N THR A 139 1.09 -13.05 -14.06
CA THR A 139 0.04 -13.98 -14.54
C THR A 139 -1.15 -14.07 -13.60
N MET A 140 -1.17 -13.28 -12.52
CA MET A 140 -2.23 -13.39 -11.51
C MET A 140 -3.49 -12.59 -11.84
N GLY A 141 -3.40 -11.65 -12.80
CA GLY A 141 -4.44 -10.66 -13.07
C GLY A 141 -4.58 -9.67 -11.90
N PRO A 142 -5.74 -9.04 -11.73
CA PRO A 142 -5.93 -8.04 -10.69
C PRO A 142 -5.81 -8.62 -9.28
N VAL A 143 -4.89 -8.06 -8.49
CA VAL A 143 -4.70 -8.39 -7.08
C VAL A 143 -4.82 -7.13 -6.24
N ALA A 144 -5.45 -7.23 -5.07
CA ALA A 144 -5.48 -6.13 -4.12
C ALA A 144 -4.29 -6.22 -3.17
N LEU A 145 -3.66 -5.08 -2.89
CA LEU A 145 -2.69 -4.89 -1.84
C LEU A 145 -3.29 -3.98 -0.77
N VAL A 146 -3.33 -4.46 0.46
CA VAL A 146 -3.91 -3.73 1.58
C VAL A 146 -2.86 -3.58 2.68
N ASP A 147 -2.46 -2.34 2.93
CA ASP A 147 -1.66 -2.02 4.10
C ASP A 147 -2.58 -1.68 5.27
N LEU A 148 -2.71 -2.61 6.19
CA LEU A 148 -3.45 -2.45 7.44
C LEU A 148 -2.60 -1.65 8.43
N GLY A 149 -2.37 -0.38 8.12
CA GLY A 149 -1.47 0.50 8.87
C GLY A 149 -2.10 1.13 10.11
N ASP A 150 -1.37 2.04 10.71
CA ASP A 150 -1.80 2.91 11.82
C ASP A 150 -1.20 4.31 11.59
N PRO A 151 -1.97 5.35 11.44
CA PRO A 151 -3.44 5.42 11.61
C PRO A 151 -4.25 5.10 10.35
N LEU A 152 -3.61 4.85 9.22
CA LEU A 152 -4.27 4.73 7.92
C LEU A 152 -4.21 3.31 7.38
N THR A 153 -5.33 2.83 6.86
CA THR A 153 -5.38 1.68 5.96
C THR A 153 -5.33 2.17 4.53
N GLN A 154 -4.44 1.61 3.74
CA GLN A 154 -4.26 1.94 2.33
C GLN A 154 -4.63 0.74 1.49
N VAL A 155 -5.36 0.98 0.39
CA VAL A 155 -5.77 -0.07 -0.54
C VAL A 155 -5.32 0.30 -1.93
N SER A 156 -4.61 -0.61 -2.58
CA SER A 156 -4.27 -0.49 -4.00
C SER A 156 -4.62 -1.75 -4.77
N VAL A 157 -4.82 -1.61 -6.06
CA VAL A 157 -4.99 -2.74 -6.97
C VAL A 157 -3.84 -2.73 -7.97
N LEU A 158 -3.19 -3.89 -8.09
CA LEU A 158 -2.15 -4.12 -9.08
C LEU A 158 -2.72 -5.05 -10.15
N ASN A 159 -2.54 -4.69 -11.42
CA ASN A 159 -2.82 -5.56 -12.54
C ASN A 159 -1.50 -5.99 -13.18
N ASN A 160 -1.23 -7.29 -13.21
CA ASN A 160 0.02 -7.86 -13.70
C ASN A 160 1.28 -7.21 -13.08
N GLY A 161 1.21 -6.84 -11.81
CA GLY A 161 2.30 -6.22 -11.06
C GLY A 161 2.41 -4.70 -11.20
N VAL A 162 1.62 -4.08 -12.06
CA VAL A 162 1.56 -2.62 -12.21
C VAL A 162 0.44 -2.06 -11.34
N THR A 163 0.72 -1.05 -10.55
CA THR A 163 -0.29 -0.35 -9.75
C THR A 163 -1.24 0.40 -10.67
N SER A 164 -2.49 -0.04 -10.75
CA SER A 164 -3.50 0.52 -11.63
C SER A 164 -4.56 1.34 -10.88
N PHE A 165 -4.70 1.12 -9.59
CA PHE A 165 -5.63 1.88 -8.75
C PHE A 165 -5.06 2.03 -7.35
N VAL A 166 -5.10 3.24 -6.81
CA VAL A 166 -4.72 3.53 -5.42
C VAL A 166 -5.80 4.38 -4.80
N ARG A 167 -6.25 3.97 -3.64
CA ARG A 167 -7.12 4.81 -2.83
C ARG A 167 -6.61 4.85 -1.40
N GLU A 168 -6.31 6.04 -1.01
CA GLU A 168 -5.94 6.34 0.35
C GLU A 168 -7.16 6.89 1.07
N ASN A 169 -7.70 6.11 1.98
CA ASN A 169 -8.71 6.60 2.89
C ASN A 169 -8.15 6.59 4.29
N PRO A 170 -8.23 7.71 4.98
CA PRO A 170 -7.97 7.74 6.40
C PRO A 170 -9.07 6.94 7.12
N VAL A 171 -8.91 5.64 7.21
CA VAL A 171 -9.72 4.85 8.13
C VAL A 171 -9.16 5.12 9.51
N HIS A 172 -9.61 6.25 10.07
CA HIS A 172 -9.18 6.66 11.40
C HIS A 172 -9.54 5.60 12.43
N GLY A 173 -8.52 5.09 13.10
CA GLY A 173 -8.67 4.25 14.27
C GLY A 173 -8.57 2.75 14.03
N THR A 174 -8.01 2.31 12.91
CA THR A 174 -7.92 0.88 12.59
C THR A 174 -6.91 0.13 13.46
N CYS A 175 -5.75 0.69 13.77
CA CYS A 175 -4.77 0.05 14.65
C CYS A 175 -3.91 1.09 15.35
N HIS A 176 -4.37 1.68 16.43
CA HIS A 176 -3.43 2.47 17.21
C HIS A 176 -2.34 1.57 17.81
N SER A 177 -1.08 1.97 17.66
CA SER A 177 0.05 1.36 18.39
C SER A 177 -0.22 1.28 19.90
N SER A 178 -0.99 2.24 20.44
CA SER A 178 -1.51 2.20 21.79
C SER A 178 -2.48 1.03 22.04
N TRP A 179 -3.24 0.58 21.03
CA TRP A 179 -4.11 -0.59 21.17
C TRP A 179 -3.27 -1.86 21.30
N ILE A 180 -2.25 -2.01 20.48
CA ILE A 180 -1.33 -3.16 20.55
C ILE A 180 -0.62 -3.19 21.90
N THR A 181 -0.13 -2.05 22.38
CA THR A 181 0.50 -1.95 23.70
C THR A 181 -0.50 -2.14 24.84
N THR A 182 -1.76 -1.69 24.70
CA THR A 182 -2.80 -1.84 25.71
C THR A 182 -3.40 -3.24 25.72
N GLN A 183 -3.70 -3.82 24.56
CA GLN A 183 -4.29 -5.16 24.45
C GLN A 183 -3.31 -6.25 24.86
N PHE A 184 -2.03 -6.06 24.63
CA PHE A 184 -1.00 -7.04 24.97
C PHE A 184 -0.19 -6.65 26.22
N GLY A 185 -0.41 -5.45 26.77
CA GLY A 185 0.22 -4.97 28.01
C GLY A 185 1.74 -4.92 27.96
N LEU A 186 2.34 -4.88 26.76
CA LEU A 186 3.75 -5.12 26.56
C LEU A 186 4.37 -4.01 25.70
N PRO A 187 5.57 -3.52 26.08
CA PRO A 187 6.41 -2.78 25.13
C PRO A 187 6.63 -3.63 23.88
N PHE A 188 6.76 -2.97 22.73
CA PHE A 188 6.89 -3.58 21.41
C PHE A 188 7.85 -4.79 21.37
N GLU A 189 8.95 -4.73 22.11
CA GLU A 189 9.92 -5.81 22.24
C GLU A 189 9.38 -7.12 22.87
N ARG A 190 8.27 -7.06 23.60
CA ARG A 190 7.66 -8.23 24.22
C ARG A 190 6.55 -8.87 23.41
N ILE A 191 5.95 -8.15 22.46
CA ILE A 191 4.91 -8.68 21.57
C ILE A 191 5.46 -9.85 20.74
N THR A 192 6.75 -9.77 20.39
CA THR A 192 7.45 -10.77 19.58
C THR A 192 7.74 -12.08 20.30
N LYS A 193 7.76 -12.07 21.65
CA LYS A 193 8.08 -13.27 22.44
C LYS A 193 6.85 -14.08 22.86
N THR A 194 5.63 -13.56 22.71
CA THR A 194 4.46 -14.11 23.38
C THR A 194 3.43 -14.77 22.45
N LYS A 195 3.56 -14.64 21.13
CA LYS A 195 2.62 -15.29 20.19
C LYS A 195 3.31 -16.30 19.29
N GLN A 196 3.43 -17.52 19.77
CA GLN A 196 3.20 -18.65 18.89
C GLN A 196 1.77 -18.51 18.36
N ARG A 197 1.61 -18.35 17.04
CA ARG A 197 0.33 -18.60 16.38
C ARG A 197 -0.15 -19.96 16.88
N LYS A 198 -1.12 -19.98 17.77
CA LYS A 198 -1.92 -21.19 17.94
C LYS A 198 -2.74 -21.26 16.67
N THR A 199 -2.33 -22.09 15.76
CA THR A 199 -3.22 -22.63 14.73
C THR A 199 -4.43 -23.17 15.52
N PRO A 200 -5.66 -22.83 15.14
CA PRO A 200 -6.81 -23.44 15.76
C PRO A 200 -6.71 -24.95 15.52
N GLU A 201 -6.46 -25.72 16.58
CA GLU A 201 -6.35 -27.19 16.50
C GLU A 201 -7.72 -27.85 16.31
N ASN A 202 -8.81 -27.06 16.19
CA ASN A 202 -10.15 -27.56 15.95
C ASN A 202 -10.81 -26.78 14.80
N LEU A 203 -10.55 -27.25 13.58
CA LEU A 203 -11.30 -26.86 12.38
C LEU A 203 -12.71 -27.49 12.28
N ASP A 204 -13.15 -28.21 13.31
CA ASP A 204 -14.45 -28.89 13.35
C ASP A 204 -15.58 -28.07 14.00
N GLU A 205 -15.31 -26.88 14.52
CA GLU A 205 -16.36 -25.95 14.90
C GLU A 205 -16.75 -25.14 13.66
N GLU A 206 -17.97 -25.35 13.18
CA GLU A 206 -18.55 -24.57 12.08
C GLU A 206 -18.31 -23.09 12.30
N PRO A 207 -17.77 -22.37 11.31
CA PRO A 207 -17.59 -20.93 11.43
C PRO A 207 -18.96 -20.30 11.67
N ALA A 208 -19.09 -19.65 12.81
CA ALA A 208 -20.33 -18.96 13.18
C ALA A 208 -20.71 -17.99 12.07
N ILE A 209 -21.86 -18.26 11.47
CA ILE A 209 -22.48 -17.46 10.43
C ILE A 209 -22.55 -16.00 10.90
N TRP A 210 -22.20 -15.08 10.04
CA TRP A 210 -22.22 -13.63 10.17
C TRP A 210 -23.56 -13.06 10.64
N GLU A 211 -23.90 -13.26 11.88
CA GLU A 211 -24.89 -12.46 12.57
C GLU A 211 -24.15 -11.57 13.57
N GLY A 212 -23.78 -10.39 13.15
CA GLY A 212 -23.56 -9.12 13.87
C GLY A 212 -22.86 -9.08 15.24
N THR A 213 -22.65 -10.19 15.91
CA THR A 213 -22.34 -10.21 17.35
C THR A 213 -20.98 -10.79 17.73
N GLU A 214 -20.36 -11.65 16.95
CA GLU A 214 -19.08 -12.25 17.31
C GLU A 214 -17.87 -11.43 16.84
N TRP A 215 -18.00 -10.74 15.73
CA TRP A 215 -17.01 -9.74 15.28
C TRP A 215 -16.83 -8.61 16.30
N GLU A 216 -17.92 -8.18 16.89
CA GLU A 216 -17.88 -7.20 17.95
C GLU A 216 -17.15 -7.72 19.18
N LYS A 217 -17.24 -9.01 19.50
CA LYS A 217 -16.56 -9.62 20.66
C LYS A 217 -15.07 -9.83 20.45
N LEU A 218 -14.62 -10.15 19.24
CA LEU A 218 -13.19 -10.27 18.92
C LEU A 218 -12.46 -8.92 18.86
N LEU A 219 -13.22 -7.83 18.68
CA LEU A 219 -12.72 -6.48 18.52
C LEU A 219 -13.12 -5.54 19.67
N VAL A 220 -13.81 -6.01 20.71
CA VAL A 220 -14.35 -5.17 21.76
C VAL A 220 -13.85 -5.58 23.13
N ASP A 221 -12.90 -4.88 23.63
CA ASP A 221 -12.88 -4.48 25.04
C ASP A 221 -12.19 -3.12 25.24
N ASP A 222 -12.63 -2.12 24.50
CA ASP A 222 -12.41 -0.73 24.90
C ASP A 222 -13.45 0.21 24.30
N ARG A 223 -14.30 0.76 25.14
CA ARG A 223 -15.48 1.56 24.80
C ARG A 223 -15.19 2.88 24.07
N LYS A 224 -13.98 3.16 23.66
CA LYS A 224 -13.61 4.45 23.05
C LYS A 224 -12.87 4.40 21.72
N LYS A 225 -12.39 3.25 21.24
CA LYS A 225 -11.65 3.17 19.95
C LYS A 225 -11.89 1.82 19.28
N LYS A 226 -13.05 1.62 18.70
CA LYS A 226 -13.33 0.45 17.86
C LYS A 226 -12.48 0.52 16.62
N LEU A 227 -11.49 -0.36 16.51
CA LEU A 227 -11.05 -0.83 15.21
C LEU A 227 -12.25 -1.52 14.60
N SER A 228 -12.96 -0.87 13.75
CA SER A 228 -13.99 -1.55 13.01
C SER A 228 -13.32 -2.18 11.81
N LEU A 229 -12.92 -3.46 11.92
CA LEU A 229 -12.58 -4.24 10.72
C LEU A 229 -13.70 -4.09 9.68
N LYS A 230 -14.91 -3.84 10.12
CA LYS A 230 -16.05 -3.43 9.32
C LYS A 230 -15.72 -2.23 8.43
N THR A 231 -15.13 -1.17 8.96
CA THR A 231 -14.77 0.02 8.16
C THR A 231 -13.69 -0.30 7.12
N VAL A 232 -12.71 -1.17 7.48
CA VAL A 232 -11.69 -1.63 6.54
C VAL A 232 -12.35 -2.44 5.42
N VAL A 233 -13.23 -3.36 5.76
CA VAL A 233 -13.95 -4.20 4.79
C VAL A 233 -14.83 -3.35 3.88
N GLU A 234 -15.60 -2.41 4.44
CA GLU A 234 -16.44 -1.48 3.66
C GLU A 234 -15.60 -0.64 2.68
N GLU A 235 -14.40 -0.25 3.08
CA GLU A 235 -13.51 0.50 2.21
C GLU A 235 -12.89 -0.38 1.12
N MET A 236 -12.48 -1.59 1.48
CA MET A 236 -12.00 -2.57 0.49
C MET A 236 -13.10 -2.88 -0.53
N GLU A 237 -14.36 -3.09 -0.10
CA GLU A 237 -15.51 -3.30 -0.99
C GLU A 237 -15.68 -2.14 -1.96
N ARG A 238 -15.60 -0.92 -1.46
CA ARG A 238 -15.73 0.28 -2.29
C ARG A 238 -14.64 0.34 -3.37
N VAL A 239 -13.38 0.08 -2.99
CA VAL A 239 -12.25 0.06 -3.92
C VAL A 239 -12.44 -1.06 -4.96
N PHE A 240 -12.82 -2.25 -4.53
CA PHE A 240 -13.00 -3.39 -5.43
C PHE A 240 -14.16 -3.18 -6.40
N THR A 241 -15.25 -2.57 -5.93
CA THR A 241 -16.39 -2.22 -6.78
C THR A 241 -15.99 -1.20 -7.83
N LEU A 242 -15.35 -0.08 -7.43
CA LEU A 242 -14.90 0.95 -8.35
C LEU A 242 -13.92 0.40 -9.39
N PHE A 243 -12.96 -0.42 -8.96
CA PHE A 243 -12.02 -1.05 -9.89
C PHE A 243 -12.73 -1.99 -10.88
N THR A 244 -13.66 -2.82 -10.37
CA THR A 244 -14.39 -3.77 -11.22
C THR A 244 -15.32 -3.06 -12.21
N GLU A 245 -15.94 -1.93 -11.81
CA GLU A 245 -16.76 -1.10 -12.69
C GLU A 245 -15.93 -0.43 -13.79
N ASP A 246 -14.70 0.00 -13.49
CA ASP A 246 -13.78 0.65 -14.42
C ASP A 246 -13.17 -0.35 -15.41
N THR A 247 -12.78 -1.54 -14.95
CA THR A 247 -11.99 -2.50 -15.74
C THR A 247 -12.78 -3.73 -16.20
N ASN A 248 -13.98 -3.93 -15.70
CA ASN A 248 -14.76 -5.17 -15.86
C ASN A 248 -14.02 -6.46 -15.40
N GLU A 249 -12.99 -6.31 -14.57
CA GLU A 249 -12.19 -7.41 -14.05
C GLU A 249 -12.33 -7.54 -12.51
N PRO A 250 -12.67 -8.73 -11.96
CA PRO A 250 -12.77 -8.90 -10.52
C PRO A 250 -11.39 -9.09 -9.88
N ILE A 251 -11.26 -8.67 -8.62
CA ILE A 251 -10.08 -8.96 -7.79
C ILE A 251 -9.98 -10.48 -7.58
N LYS A 252 -8.80 -11.04 -7.86
CA LYS A 252 -8.56 -12.49 -7.79
C LYS A 252 -7.86 -12.94 -6.51
N ARG A 253 -7.16 -12.03 -5.84
CA ARG A 253 -6.40 -12.32 -4.62
C ARG A 253 -6.18 -11.04 -3.84
N ILE A 254 -6.04 -11.18 -2.52
CA ILE A 254 -5.73 -10.07 -1.63
C ILE A 254 -4.41 -10.36 -0.93
N PHE A 255 -3.50 -9.40 -0.95
CA PHE A 255 -2.28 -9.39 -0.17
C PHE A 255 -2.39 -8.35 0.94
N ILE A 256 -2.05 -8.72 2.16
CA ILE A 256 -2.13 -7.83 3.32
C ILE A 256 -0.78 -7.65 3.99
N CYS A 257 -0.48 -6.43 4.41
CA CYS A 257 0.71 -6.09 5.19
C CYS A 257 0.35 -5.11 6.32
N GLY A 258 1.36 -4.59 7.01
CA GLY A 258 1.18 -3.63 8.09
C GLY A 258 0.80 -4.24 9.42
N ILE A 259 0.62 -3.36 10.41
CA ILE A 259 0.46 -3.75 11.82
C ILE A 259 -0.84 -4.51 12.10
N GLY A 260 -1.90 -4.27 11.30
CA GLY A 260 -3.17 -4.98 11.44
C GLY A 260 -3.07 -6.47 11.17
N THR A 261 -2.04 -6.93 10.45
CA THR A 261 -1.80 -8.37 10.22
C THR A 261 -1.40 -9.13 11.47
N LEU A 262 -1.05 -8.42 12.55
CA LEU A 262 -0.77 -9.03 13.86
C LEU A 262 -2.06 -9.50 14.57
N VAL A 263 -3.22 -9.07 14.10
CA VAL A 263 -4.51 -9.60 14.56
C VAL A 263 -4.66 -11.03 14.06
N SER A 264 -4.76 -11.96 15.01
CA SER A 264 -4.84 -13.39 14.69
C SER A 264 -6.10 -13.69 13.88
N GLY A 265 -5.94 -14.34 12.71
CA GLY A 265 -7.04 -14.77 11.86
C GLY A 265 -7.63 -13.69 10.94
N VAL A 266 -7.03 -12.49 10.88
CA VAL A 266 -7.49 -11.42 9.99
C VAL A 266 -7.49 -11.86 8.51
N ASP A 267 -6.48 -12.62 8.11
CA ASP A 267 -6.35 -13.22 6.78
C ASP A 267 -7.51 -14.18 6.46
N ALA A 268 -7.81 -15.09 7.40
CA ALA A 268 -8.92 -16.05 7.25
C ALA A 268 -10.27 -15.35 7.17
N LEU A 269 -10.47 -14.33 7.99
CA LEU A 269 -11.68 -13.53 8.02
C LEU A 269 -11.92 -12.78 6.71
N LEU A 270 -10.90 -12.11 6.20
CA LEU A 270 -10.99 -11.42 4.91
C LEU A 270 -11.21 -12.40 3.75
N ALA A 271 -10.54 -13.58 3.79
CA ALA A 271 -10.74 -14.61 2.79
C ALA A 271 -12.17 -15.16 2.81
N GLU A 272 -12.75 -15.35 3.99
CA GLU A 272 -14.14 -15.79 4.13
C GLU A 272 -15.12 -14.74 3.63
N TYR A 273 -14.86 -13.46 3.91
CA TYR A 273 -15.73 -12.37 3.49
C TYR A 273 -15.71 -12.15 1.97
N PHE A 274 -14.52 -11.94 1.39
CA PHE A 274 -14.37 -11.62 -0.02
C PHE A 274 -14.43 -12.83 -0.94
N LYS A 275 -14.39 -14.05 -0.41
CA LYS A 275 -14.38 -15.32 -1.17
C LYS A 275 -13.21 -15.43 -2.15
N VAL A 276 -12.09 -14.77 -1.85
CA VAL A 276 -10.83 -14.86 -2.58
C VAL A 276 -9.69 -15.19 -1.63
N PRO A 277 -8.59 -15.80 -2.10
CA PRO A 277 -7.42 -16.07 -1.28
C PRO A 277 -6.84 -14.79 -0.70
N VAL A 278 -6.48 -14.82 0.59
CA VAL A 278 -5.81 -13.73 1.28
C VAL A 278 -4.47 -14.20 1.81
N GLU A 279 -3.41 -13.47 1.52
CA GLU A 279 -2.05 -13.81 1.95
C GLU A 279 -1.40 -12.64 2.72
N ILE A 280 -0.75 -12.97 3.84
CA ILE A 280 0.09 -12.01 4.57
C ILE A 280 1.46 -11.95 3.90
N ILE A 281 1.86 -10.76 3.47
CA ILE A 281 3.15 -10.52 2.84
C ILE A 281 4.27 -10.76 3.87
N ASN A 282 5.28 -11.51 3.46
CA ASN A 282 6.52 -11.63 4.21
C ASN A 282 7.72 -11.53 3.26
N PRO A 283 8.30 -10.34 3.08
CA PRO A 283 9.41 -10.11 2.16
C PRO A 283 10.68 -10.90 2.49
N PHE A 284 10.85 -11.30 3.75
CA PHE A 284 12.03 -12.08 4.18
C PHE A 284 12.08 -13.49 3.58
N LYS A 285 10.97 -13.99 3.00
CA LYS A 285 10.99 -15.27 2.28
C LYS A 285 11.89 -15.26 1.04
N SER A 286 12.08 -14.08 0.42
CA SER A 286 12.88 -13.89 -0.80
C SER A 286 14.24 -13.26 -0.55
N ILE A 287 14.58 -12.92 0.70
CA ILE A 287 15.81 -12.24 1.05
C ILE A 287 16.75 -13.20 1.79
N LYS A 288 18.01 -13.24 1.36
CA LYS A 288 19.05 -13.97 2.10
C LYS A 288 19.43 -13.19 3.36
N VAL A 289 19.10 -13.76 4.51
CA VAL A 289 19.37 -13.16 5.81
C VAL A 289 20.50 -13.91 6.51
N ASN A 290 21.38 -13.17 7.19
CA ASN A 290 22.43 -13.78 7.99
C ASN A 290 21.85 -14.40 9.28
N PRO A 291 21.80 -15.75 9.43
CA PRO A 291 21.15 -16.41 10.57
C PRO A 291 21.88 -16.18 11.90
N LYS A 292 23.14 -15.69 11.86
CA LYS A 292 23.89 -15.35 13.08
C LYS A 292 23.44 -14.01 13.68
N ARG A 293 22.85 -13.12 12.87
CA ARG A 293 22.37 -11.80 13.31
C ARG A 293 20.87 -11.75 13.55
N PHE A 294 20.10 -12.55 12.84
CA PHE A 294 18.65 -12.48 12.83
C PHE A 294 18.05 -13.87 13.08
N ASN A 295 17.11 -13.93 14.02
CA ASN A 295 16.36 -15.15 14.27
C ASN A 295 15.22 -15.28 13.23
N GLN A 296 15.08 -16.45 12.63
CA GLN A 296 14.06 -16.73 11.62
C GLN A 296 12.63 -16.53 12.15
N GLU A 297 12.38 -16.90 13.39
CA GLU A 297 11.09 -16.69 14.04
C GLU A 297 10.74 -15.20 14.13
N THR A 298 11.72 -14.38 14.51
CA THR A 298 11.57 -12.93 14.55
C THR A 298 11.24 -12.38 13.15
N LEU A 299 11.96 -12.80 12.12
CA LEU A 299 11.72 -12.37 10.75
C LEU A 299 10.32 -12.79 10.26
N ASN A 300 9.87 -13.98 10.59
CA ASN A 300 8.54 -14.43 10.26
C ASN A 300 7.45 -13.61 10.94
N ASN A 301 7.66 -13.25 12.20
CA ASN A 301 6.69 -12.45 12.97
C ASN A 301 6.62 -10.99 12.54
N PHE A 302 7.74 -10.44 12.02
CA PHE A 302 7.84 -9.04 11.57
C PHE A 302 7.75 -8.88 10.06
N GLY A 303 7.64 -9.97 9.31
CA GLY A 303 7.68 -9.92 7.86
C GLY A 303 6.69 -8.91 7.26
N SER A 304 5.46 -8.92 7.72
CA SER A 304 4.41 -8.01 7.23
C SER A 304 4.67 -6.54 7.58
N LEU A 305 5.31 -6.26 8.71
CA LEU A 305 5.68 -4.90 9.11
C LEU A 305 6.89 -4.38 8.34
N ALA A 306 7.70 -5.28 7.79
CA ALA A 306 8.87 -4.93 7.01
C ALA A 306 8.55 -4.69 5.51
N THR A 307 7.30 -4.81 5.11
CA THR A 307 6.92 -4.70 3.70
C THR A 307 7.31 -3.35 3.10
N VAL A 308 6.88 -2.25 3.69
CA VAL A 308 7.26 -0.90 3.22
C VAL A 308 8.78 -0.67 3.28
N PRO A 309 9.48 -0.89 4.41
CA PRO A 309 10.94 -0.72 4.46
C PRO A 309 11.70 -1.56 3.44
N ILE A 310 11.27 -2.78 3.17
CA ILE A 310 11.92 -3.63 2.15
C ILE A 310 11.63 -3.09 0.75
N GLY A 311 10.41 -2.67 0.47
CA GLY A 311 10.08 -2.03 -0.81
C GLY A 311 10.89 -0.77 -1.06
N LEU A 312 11.07 0.07 -0.05
CA LEU A 312 11.98 1.22 -0.12
C LEU A 312 13.43 0.81 -0.40
N ALA A 313 13.89 -0.29 0.20
CA ALA A 313 15.24 -0.79 0.01
C ALA A 313 15.47 -1.43 -1.38
N THR A 314 14.42 -1.76 -2.13
CA THR A 314 14.53 -2.25 -3.52
C THR A 314 14.68 -1.12 -4.54
N ARG A 315 14.45 0.12 -4.14
CA ARG A 315 14.63 1.29 -5.02
C ARG A 315 16.09 1.42 -5.42
N ARG A 316 16.30 1.62 -6.71
CA ARG A 316 17.62 1.89 -7.27
C ARG A 316 17.81 3.40 -7.38
N PHE A 317 18.95 3.84 -7.00
CA PHE A 317 19.41 5.22 -7.15
C PHE A 317 20.64 5.19 -8.05
N ASP A 318 20.50 5.79 -9.23
CA ASP A 318 21.61 5.94 -10.14
C ASP A 318 22.45 7.15 -9.68
N TYR A 319 23.69 6.87 -9.32
CA TYR A 319 24.64 7.92 -8.98
C TYR A 319 25.17 8.51 -10.31
N GLU A 320 24.60 9.63 -10.75
CA GLU A 320 25.27 10.54 -11.68
C GLU A 320 26.17 11.54 -10.95
#